data_84a73efdff584a2c2d6417c6d7bc3380
#
_entry.id   84a73efdff584a2c2d6417c6d7bc3380
#
_cell.length_a   1.000
_cell.length_b   1.000
_cell.length_c   1.000
_cell.angle_alpha   90.00
_cell.angle_beta   90.00
_cell.angle_gamma   90.00
#
_symmetry.space_group_name_H-M   'P 1'
#
loop_
_entity.id
_entity.type
_entity.pdbx_description
1 polymer ?
#
loop_
_entity_poly.entity_id
_entity_poly.type
_entity_poly.pdbx_seq_one_letter_code
_entity_poly.pdbx_strand_id
1 'polypeptide(L)' 'MTRRYLQSLVGTTQPVLFEQDADGYSTGHAPNAVRVYLPTGGLHNEIRPVRITALFRDGVLGELVAP' A
#
# COMPACT_ATOMS: atom_id res chain seq x y z
N MET A 1 4.66 10.74 9.77
CA MET A 1 3.26 10.74 9.27
C MET A 1 2.35 10.30 10.40
N THR A 2 1.23 10.97 10.61
CA THR A 2 0.37 10.66 11.73
C THR A 2 -0.60 9.54 11.42
N ARG A 3 -0.99 8.81 12.46
CA ARG A 3 -1.97 7.74 12.34
C ARG A 3 -3.31 8.27 11.80
N ARG A 4 -3.68 9.48 12.20
CA ARG A 4 -4.93 10.10 11.72
C ARG A 4 -4.93 10.24 10.20
N TYR A 5 -3.80 10.66 9.62
CA TYR A 5 -3.70 10.80 8.18
C TYR A 5 -3.82 9.43 7.50
N LEU A 6 -3.13 8.43 8.03
CA LEU A 6 -3.20 7.08 7.47
C LEU A 6 -4.61 6.53 7.56
N GLN A 7 -5.29 6.78 8.67
CA GLN A 7 -6.68 6.34 8.84
C GLN A 7 -7.60 6.97 7.79
N SER A 8 -7.33 8.19 7.38
CA SER A 8 -8.15 8.88 6.39
C SER A 8 -8.04 8.24 5.01
N LEU A 9 -7.01 7.48 4.76
CA LEU A 9 -6.81 6.80 3.47
C LEU A 9 -7.58 5.49 3.37
N VAL A 10 -8.01 4.93 4.49
CA VAL A 10 -8.75 3.67 4.48
C VAL A 10 -10.05 3.84 3.69
N GLY A 11 -10.27 2.94 2.73
CA GLY A 11 -11.41 3.01 1.82
C GLY A 11 -11.14 3.76 0.53
N THR A 12 -9.96 4.37 0.39
CA THR A 12 -9.58 5.05 -0.84
C THR A 12 -8.69 4.17 -1.71
N THR A 13 -8.61 4.49 -3.00
CA THR A 13 -7.72 3.82 -3.94
C THR A 13 -6.57 4.76 -4.26
N GLN A 14 -5.34 4.28 -4.11
CA GLN A 14 -4.15 5.08 -4.35
C GLN A 14 -3.22 4.36 -5.33
N PRO A 15 -2.52 5.11 -6.20
CA PRO A 15 -1.47 4.50 -7.01
C PRO A 15 -0.27 4.21 -6.11
N VAL A 16 0.27 3.00 -6.22
CA VAL A 16 1.40 2.57 -5.39
C VAL A 16 2.51 2.06 -6.29
N LEU A 17 3.71 2.60 -6.09
CA LEU A 17 4.91 2.08 -6.72
C LEU A 17 5.49 1.01 -5.79
N PHE A 18 5.46 -0.23 -6.23
CA PHE A 18 6.01 -1.35 -5.47
C PHE A 18 7.50 -1.45 -5.72
N GLU A 19 8.28 -1.51 -4.65
CA GLU A 19 9.73 -1.44 -4.71
C GLU A 19 10.40 -2.74 -4.34
N GLN A 20 9.82 -3.50 -3.41
CA GLN A 20 10.42 -4.76 -2.96
C GLN A 20 9.40 -5.64 -2.27
N ASP A 21 9.75 -6.92 -2.15
CA ASP A 21 8.97 -7.88 -1.36
C ASP A 21 9.66 -8.05 0.00
N ALA A 22 8.87 -8.15 1.06
CA ALA A 22 9.39 -8.36 2.40
C ALA A 22 8.35 -9.08 3.24
N ASP A 23 8.77 -10.15 3.90
CA ASP A 23 7.91 -10.92 4.84
C ASP A 23 6.60 -11.41 4.21
N GLY A 24 6.64 -11.75 2.92
CA GLY A 24 5.45 -12.23 2.21
C GLY A 24 4.55 -11.12 1.68
N TYR A 25 4.97 -9.87 1.82
CA TYR A 25 4.23 -8.73 1.30
C TYR A 25 5.00 -8.06 0.17
N SER A 26 4.28 -7.51 -0.80
CA SER A 26 4.87 -6.52 -1.70
C SER A 26 4.76 -5.18 -1.00
N THR A 27 5.86 -4.46 -0.90
CA THR A 27 5.88 -3.17 -0.22
C THR A 27 6.21 -2.05 -1.19
N GLY A 28 5.61 -0.91 -0.99
CA GLY A 28 5.85 0.25 -1.83
C GLY A 28 5.37 1.52 -1.18
N HIS A 29 5.28 2.56 -1.98
CA HIS A 29 4.87 3.88 -1.50
C HIS A 29 3.74 4.45 -2.34
N ALA A 30 2.72 4.95 -1.67
CA ALA A 30 1.68 5.77 -2.26
C ALA A 30 2.14 7.24 -2.24
N PRO A 31 1.38 8.15 -2.85
CA PRO A 31 1.71 9.58 -2.75
C PRO A 31 1.86 10.02 -1.30
N ASN A 32 2.71 11.01 -1.07
CA ASN A 32 3.08 11.52 0.26
C ASN A 32 3.88 10.52 1.09
N ALA A 33 4.59 9.61 0.41
CA ALA A 33 5.48 8.65 1.06
C ALA A 33 4.79 7.71 2.05
N VAL A 34 3.51 7.43 1.83
CA VAL A 34 2.78 6.47 2.65
C VAL A 34 3.23 5.06 2.29
N ARG A 35 3.71 4.30 3.28
CA ARG A 35 4.12 2.92 3.04
C ARG A 35 2.89 2.02 2.92
N VAL A 36 2.88 1.20 1.87
CA VAL A 36 1.77 0.30 1.59
C VAL A 36 2.26 -1.14 1.58
N TYR A 37 1.53 -2.01 2.27
CA TYR A 37 1.81 -3.43 2.31
C TYR A 37 0.69 -4.16 1.57
N LEU A 38 1.07 -5.05 0.66
CA LEU A 38 0.11 -5.84 -0.10
C LEU A 38 0.46 -7.33 0.09
N PRO A 39 -0.47 -8.16 0.58
CA PRO A 39 -0.17 -9.58 0.84
C PRO A 39 -0.13 -10.41 -0.45
N THR A 40 0.55 -9.90 -1.46
CA THR A 40 0.75 -10.56 -2.74
C THR A 40 2.14 -10.17 -3.23
N GLY A 41 2.99 -11.15 -3.50
CA GLY A 41 4.32 -10.87 -3.99
C GLY A 41 4.36 -10.65 -5.49
N GLY A 42 5.56 -10.32 -6.00
CA GLY A 42 5.81 -10.29 -7.42
C GLY A 42 5.47 -8.99 -8.13
N LEU A 43 5.26 -7.90 -7.41
CA LEU A 43 4.91 -6.59 -8.00
C LEU A 43 6.09 -5.62 -8.03
N HIS A 44 7.29 -6.13 -7.91
CA HIS A 44 8.51 -5.33 -7.90
C HIS A 44 8.58 -4.40 -9.12
N ASN A 45 8.83 -3.12 -8.90
CA ASN A 45 8.95 -2.09 -9.94
C ASN A 45 7.66 -1.86 -10.74
N GLU A 46 6.51 -2.18 -10.19
CA GLU A 46 5.24 -1.91 -10.86
C GLU A 46 4.45 -0.83 -10.11
N ILE A 47 3.73 -0.01 -10.86
CA ILE A 47 2.78 0.94 -10.29
C ILE A 47 1.39 0.32 -10.47
N ARG A 48 0.67 0.16 -9.37
CA ARG A 48 -0.66 -0.46 -9.39
C ARG A 48 -1.64 0.33 -8.53
N PRO A 49 -2.90 0.39 -8.93
CA PRO A 49 -3.92 0.96 -8.06
C PRO A 49 -4.21 0.00 -6.92
N VAL A 50 -4.17 0.51 -5.71
CA VAL A 50 -4.35 -0.29 -4.49
C VAL A 50 -5.42 0.34 -3.64
N ARG A 51 -6.40 -0.45 -3.23
CA ARG A 51 -7.42 -0.01 -2.29
C ARG A 51 -6.89 -0.20 -0.88
N ILE A 52 -6.87 0.87 -0.12
CA ILE A 52 -6.38 0.85 1.26
C ILE A 52 -7.48 0.29 2.15
N THR A 53 -7.18 -0.78 2.88
CA THR A 53 -8.19 -1.49 3.67
C THR A 53 -8.04 -1.31 5.17
N ALA A 54 -6.82 -1.07 5.66
CA ALA A 54 -6.59 -0.96 7.10
C ALA A 54 -5.25 -0.31 7.38
N LEU A 55 -5.04 0.09 8.62
CA LEU A 55 -3.72 0.46 9.10
C LEU A 55 -2.90 -0.81 9.32
N PHE A 56 -1.59 -0.73 9.08
CA PHE A 56 -0.73 -1.89 9.22
C PHE A 56 0.70 -1.44 9.50
N ARG A 57 1.24 -1.89 10.63
CA ARG A 57 2.62 -1.54 11.02
C ARG A 57 2.82 -0.03 10.98
N ASP A 58 3.80 0.44 10.21
CA ASP A 58 4.14 1.86 10.07
C ASP A 58 3.44 2.52 8.88
N GLY A 59 2.49 1.83 8.26
CA GLY A 59 1.80 2.34 7.07
C GLY A 59 0.39 1.80 6.98
N VAL A 60 0.03 1.32 5.79
CA VAL A 60 -1.31 0.80 5.52
C VAL A 60 -1.25 -0.54 4.81
N LEU A 61 -2.31 -1.32 4.97
CA LEU A 61 -2.51 -2.56 4.24
C LEU A 61 -3.50 -2.30 3.11
N GLY A 62 -3.25 -2.89 1.95
CA GLY A 62 -4.13 -2.72 0.82
C GLY A 62 -4.39 -3.99 0.06
N GLU A 63 -5.21 -3.88 -0.98
CA GLU A 63 -5.48 -4.97 -1.90
C GLU A 63 -5.48 -4.41 -3.32
N LEU A 64 -5.14 -5.25 -4.29
CA LEU A 64 -5.17 -4.83 -5.69
C LEU A 64 -6.61 -4.59 -6.12
N VAL A 65 -6.79 -3.48 -6.85
CA VAL A 65 -8.09 -3.18 -7.45
C VAL A 65 -8.17 -4.00 -8.74
N ALA A 66 -9.26 -4.74 -8.91
CA ALA A 66 -9.46 -5.53 -10.11
C ALA A 66 -9.58 -4.60 -11.32
N PRO A 67 -8.98 -4.98 -12.47
CA PRO A 67 -9.07 -4.18 -13.69
C PRO A 67 -10.49 -4.11 -14.23
#